data_3c9a6b801e059583fce69c6bf7fc0834
#
_entry.id   3c9a6b801e059583fce69c6bf7fc0834
#
_cell.length_a   1.000
_cell.length_b   1.000
_cell.length_c   1.000
_cell.angle_alpha   90.00
_cell.angle_beta   90.00
_cell.angle_gamma   90.00
#
_symmetry.space_group_name_H-M   'P 1'
#
loop_
_entity.id
_entity.type
_entity.pdbx_description
1 polymer ?
#
loop_
_entity_poly.entity_id
_entity_poly.type
_entity_poly.pdbx_seq_one_letter_code
_entity_poly.pdbx_strand_id
1 'polypeptide(L)'
;IKSELIIDPEVDGKAYILPLTIQPFVENAFVHGLEQKENDGRLTVHVHRKEQEIYIEIKDNGCGMDYYELGRLRKTMRDESGDDMHIGVRNVSQRIRILYGSEYGVEVDSTRDLGTKVLIHIPYQTENPQNVEFIR
;
A
#
# COMPACT_ATOMS: atom_id res chain seq x y z
N ILE A 1 -15.22 6.47 -12.08
CA ILE A 1 -14.21 6.41 -11.03
C ILE A 1 -13.16 7.47 -11.29
N LYS A 2 -12.90 8.29 -10.30
CA LYS A 2 -11.85 9.30 -10.36
C LYS A 2 -10.63 8.82 -9.60
N SER A 3 -9.47 8.98 -10.20
CA SER A 3 -8.21 8.66 -9.51
C SER A 3 -7.31 9.89 -9.52
N GLU A 4 -6.54 10.04 -8.45
CA GLU A 4 -5.65 11.18 -8.27
C GLU A 4 -4.35 10.73 -7.62
N LEU A 5 -3.23 11.21 -8.15
CA LEU A 5 -1.93 10.99 -7.58
C LEU A 5 -1.38 12.32 -7.08
N ILE A 6 -1.10 12.40 -5.79
CA ILE A 6 -0.54 13.58 -5.16
C ILE A 6 0.85 13.23 -4.64
N ILE A 7 1.85 13.99 -5.08
CA ILE A 7 3.22 13.84 -4.59
C ILE A 7 3.63 15.17 -3.96
N ASP A 8 3.91 15.14 -2.66
CA ASP A 8 4.30 16.35 -1.94
C ASP A 8 5.64 16.88 -2.42
N PRO A 9 5.85 18.19 -2.36
CA PRO A 9 7.12 18.80 -2.79
C PRO A 9 8.36 18.28 -2.06
N GLU A 10 8.21 17.79 -0.85
CA GLU A 10 9.32 17.21 -0.07
C GLU A 10 9.81 15.89 -0.63
N VAL A 11 9.01 15.25 -1.49
CA VAL A 11 9.41 14.03 -2.18
C VAL A 11 10.04 14.46 -3.49
N ASP A 12 11.37 14.40 -3.55
CA ASP A 12 12.05 14.77 -4.79
C ASP A 12 11.98 13.60 -5.80
N GLY A 13 12.29 13.91 -7.06
CA GLY A 13 12.23 12.90 -8.12
C GLY A 13 13.28 11.80 -8.00
N LYS A 14 14.13 11.87 -6.99
CA LYS A 14 15.18 10.87 -6.73
C LYS A 14 14.75 9.80 -5.74
N ALA A 15 13.62 9.99 -5.06
CA ALA A 15 13.14 8.99 -4.11
C ALA A 15 12.83 7.68 -4.82
N TYR A 16 13.33 6.59 -4.25
CA TYR A 16 13.10 5.26 -4.82
C TYR A 16 11.99 4.53 -4.08
N ILE A 17 11.04 4.02 -4.84
CA ILE A 17 9.95 3.18 -4.35
C ILE A 17 10.08 1.84 -5.07
N LEU A 18 10.05 0.74 -4.33
CA LEU A 18 10.15 -0.58 -4.94
C LEU A 18 9.11 -0.76 -6.04
N PRO A 19 9.50 -1.35 -7.18
CA PRO A 19 8.53 -1.65 -8.22
C PRO A 19 7.36 -2.48 -7.69
N LEU A 20 6.17 -2.20 -8.19
CA LEU A 20 4.94 -2.90 -7.83
C LEU A 20 4.52 -2.76 -6.36
N THR A 21 5.09 -1.81 -5.62
CA THR A 21 4.69 -1.58 -4.22
C THR A 21 3.26 -1.09 -4.12
N ILE A 22 2.85 -0.24 -5.03
CA ILE A 22 1.52 0.40 -5.00
C ILE A 22 0.48 -0.44 -5.73
N GLN A 23 0.87 -1.12 -6.80
CA GLN A 23 -0.05 -1.77 -7.73
C GLN A 23 -1.01 -2.76 -7.06
N PRO A 24 -0.58 -3.67 -6.18
CA PRO A 24 -1.53 -4.62 -5.57
C PRO A 24 -2.63 -3.94 -4.77
N PHE A 25 -2.33 -2.81 -4.14
CA PHE A 25 -3.32 -2.06 -3.36
C PHE A 25 -4.30 -1.32 -4.25
N VAL A 26 -3.81 -0.78 -5.37
CA VAL A 26 -4.67 -0.15 -6.36
C VAL A 26 -5.60 -1.18 -6.99
N GLU A 27 -5.09 -2.35 -7.33
CA GLU A 27 -5.90 -3.44 -7.88
C GLU A 27 -6.97 -3.87 -6.87
N ASN A 28 -6.62 -4.02 -5.60
CA ASN A 28 -7.59 -4.36 -4.56
C ASN A 28 -8.69 -3.30 -4.45
N ALA A 29 -8.32 -2.02 -4.53
CA ALA A 29 -9.29 -0.95 -4.46
C ALA A 29 -10.29 -1.04 -5.61
N PHE A 30 -9.83 -1.30 -6.83
CA PHE A 30 -10.72 -1.44 -7.98
C PHE A 30 -11.59 -2.69 -7.90
N VAL A 31 -10.99 -3.84 -7.60
CA VAL A 31 -11.70 -5.12 -7.64
C VAL A 31 -12.64 -5.28 -6.45
N HIS A 32 -12.22 -4.90 -5.26
CA HIS A 32 -12.97 -5.18 -4.02
C HIS A 32 -13.66 -3.96 -3.45
N GLY A 33 -13.20 -2.77 -3.78
CA GLY A 33 -13.74 -1.54 -3.18
C GLY A 33 -14.65 -0.75 -4.09
N LEU A 34 -14.18 -0.49 -5.30
CA LEU A 34 -14.83 0.50 -6.19
C LEU A 34 -15.72 -0.12 -7.25
N GLU A 35 -15.74 -1.42 -7.38
CA GLU A 35 -16.48 -2.11 -8.44
C GLU A 35 -17.95 -1.72 -8.49
N GLN A 36 -18.57 -1.48 -7.34
CA GLN A 36 -19.99 -1.13 -7.25
C GLN A 36 -20.24 0.37 -7.22
N LYS A 37 -19.19 1.19 -7.33
CA LYS A 37 -19.35 2.65 -7.36
C LYS A 37 -19.02 3.19 -8.73
N GLU A 38 -19.96 3.09 -9.64
CA GLU A 38 -19.72 3.43 -11.04
C GLU A 38 -19.33 4.89 -11.27
N ASN A 39 -20.01 5.84 -10.62
CA ASN A 39 -19.79 7.26 -10.86
C ASN A 39 -19.15 8.01 -9.72
N ASP A 40 -19.29 7.51 -8.49
CA ASP A 40 -18.83 8.20 -7.29
C ASP A 40 -17.55 7.62 -6.72
N GLY A 41 -16.97 6.61 -7.38
CA GLY A 41 -15.75 5.98 -6.92
C GLY A 41 -14.57 6.93 -7.00
N ARG A 42 -13.79 6.98 -5.93
CA ARG A 42 -12.57 7.79 -5.84
C ARG A 42 -11.42 6.97 -5.30
N LEU A 43 -10.28 7.14 -5.92
CA LEU A 43 -9.04 6.54 -5.47
C LEU A 43 -7.97 7.62 -5.43
N THR A 44 -7.33 7.78 -4.29
CA THR A 44 -6.25 8.75 -4.12
C THR A 44 -5.00 8.04 -3.67
N VAL A 45 -3.89 8.33 -4.32
CA VAL A 45 -2.56 7.90 -3.89
C VAL A 45 -1.79 9.16 -3.52
N HIS A 46 -1.38 9.26 -2.27
CA HIS A 46 -0.67 10.42 -1.75
C HIS A 46 0.69 9.98 -1.21
N VAL A 47 1.75 10.48 -1.81
CA VAL A 47 3.12 10.20 -1.39
C VAL A 47 3.67 11.43 -0.67
N HIS A 48 4.09 11.25 0.57
CA HIS A 48 4.71 12.35 1.30
C HIS A 48 5.94 11.88 2.05
N ARG A 49 6.79 12.83 2.35
CA ARG A 49 8.07 12.59 3.02
C ARG A 49 8.12 13.37 4.32
N LYS A 50 8.64 12.73 5.36
CA LYS A 50 8.96 13.39 6.61
C LYS A 50 10.37 12.94 7.01
N GLU A 51 11.33 13.85 6.90
CA GLU A 51 12.74 13.57 7.17
C GLU A 51 13.25 12.42 6.30
N GLN A 52 13.62 11.30 6.89
CA GLN A 52 14.13 10.13 6.15
C GLN A 52 13.07 9.06 5.95
N GLU A 53 11.81 9.42 6.08
CA GLU A 53 10.70 8.49 5.96
C GLU A 53 9.78 8.87 4.82
N ILE A 54 9.31 7.86 4.08
CA ILE A 54 8.31 8.02 3.02
C ILE A 54 7.04 7.33 3.48
N TYR A 55 5.92 8.01 3.30
CA TYR A 55 4.59 7.48 3.56
C TYR A 55 3.78 7.52 2.27
N ILE A 56 3.20 6.40 1.91
CA ILE A 56 2.33 6.29 0.74
C ILE A 56 0.95 5.91 1.24
N GLU A 57 -0.01 6.81 1.08
CA GLU A 57 -1.39 6.58 1.46
C GLU A 57 -2.21 6.27 0.23
N ILE A 58 -2.88 5.13 0.23
CA ILE A 58 -3.78 4.73 -0.85
C ILE A 58 -5.18 4.64 -0.24
N LYS A 59 -6.05 5.54 -0.66
CA LYS A 59 -7.36 5.69 -0.06
C LYS A 59 -8.45 5.58 -1.12
N ASP A 60 -9.47 4.80 -0.83
CA ASP A 60 -10.65 4.71 -1.68
C ASP A 60 -11.92 4.93 -0.86
N ASN A 61 -13.00 5.28 -1.54
CA ASN A 61 -14.32 5.42 -0.94
C ASN A 61 -15.23 4.25 -1.34
N GLY A 62 -14.66 3.07 -1.55
CA GLY A 62 -15.38 1.89 -1.96
C GLY A 62 -16.25 1.29 -0.86
N CYS A 63 -16.61 0.03 -1.05
CA CYS A 63 -17.51 -0.63 -0.10
C CYS A 63 -16.85 -0.94 1.25
N GLY A 64 -15.53 -0.84 1.35
CA GLY A 64 -14.82 -1.15 2.58
C GLY A 64 -14.89 -2.60 2.97
N MET A 65 -14.40 -2.90 4.16
CA MET A 65 -14.39 -4.24 4.71
C MET A 65 -15.01 -4.22 6.10
N ASP A 66 -15.70 -5.30 6.45
CA ASP A 66 -16.15 -5.49 7.82
C ASP A 66 -14.99 -5.94 8.70
N TYR A 67 -15.26 -6.08 9.98
CA TYR A 67 -14.26 -6.46 10.97
C TYR A 67 -13.58 -7.79 10.62
N TYR A 68 -14.33 -8.77 10.16
CA TYR A 68 -13.79 -10.10 9.85
C TYR A 68 -12.93 -10.09 8.59
N GLU A 69 -13.38 -9.40 7.56
CA GLU A 69 -12.62 -9.27 6.32
C GLU A 69 -11.29 -8.55 6.56
N LEU A 70 -11.33 -7.46 7.31
CA LEU A 70 -10.14 -6.70 7.65
C LEU A 70 -9.17 -7.54 8.49
N GLY A 71 -9.71 -8.30 9.44
CA GLY A 71 -8.88 -9.20 10.25
C GLY A 71 -8.17 -10.26 9.41
N ARG A 72 -8.86 -10.83 8.43
CA ARG A 72 -8.24 -11.81 7.53
C ARG A 72 -7.16 -11.19 6.67
N LEU A 73 -7.39 -9.99 6.15
CA LEU A 73 -6.37 -9.29 5.37
C LEU A 73 -5.13 -9.01 6.23
N ARG A 74 -5.32 -8.53 7.45
CA ARG A 74 -4.22 -8.25 8.37
C ARG A 74 -3.42 -9.51 8.72
N LYS A 75 -4.08 -10.65 8.89
CA LYS A 75 -3.39 -11.92 9.11
C LYS A 75 -2.55 -12.31 7.90
N THR A 76 -3.11 -12.19 6.72
CA THR A 76 -2.40 -12.49 5.47
C THR A 76 -1.14 -11.64 5.35
N MET A 77 -1.23 -10.37 5.69
CA MET A 77 -0.08 -9.46 5.63
C MET A 77 1.01 -9.81 6.63
N ARG A 78 0.66 -10.46 7.75
CA ARG A 78 1.62 -10.90 8.76
C ARG A 78 2.23 -12.27 8.48
N ASP A 79 2.01 -12.81 7.30
CA ASP A 79 2.50 -14.14 6.90
C ASP A 79 1.89 -15.28 7.72
N GLU A 80 0.71 -15.07 8.26
CA GLU A 80 -0.06 -16.15 8.84
C GLU A 80 -0.86 -16.82 7.74
N SER A 81 -1.25 -18.09 7.96
CA SER A 81 -2.02 -18.81 6.96
C SER A 81 -3.30 -18.07 6.65
N GLY A 82 -3.41 -17.56 5.43
CA GLY A 82 -4.56 -16.81 4.98
C GLY A 82 -5.07 -17.35 3.67
N ASP A 83 -5.98 -16.62 3.05
CA ASP A 83 -6.48 -17.02 1.75
C ASP A 83 -5.56 -16.49 0.65
N ASP A 84 -5.70 -17.07 -0.54
CA ASP A 84 -4.86 -16.71 -1.68
C ASP A 84 -5.29 -15.40 -2.36
N MET A 85 -6.38 -14.81 -1.90
CA MET A 85 -6.93 -13.60 -2.52
C MET A 85 -6.03 -12.37 -2.36
N HIS A 86 -5.18 -12.37 -1.34
CA HIS A 86 -4.36 -11.21 -1.01
C HIS A 86 -2.86 -11.48 -1.12
N ILE A 87 -2.48 -12.40 -2.02
CA ILE A 87 -1.07 -12.77 -2.22
C ILE A 87 -0.21 -11.57 -2.59
N GLY A 88 -0.70 -10.71 -3.50
CA GLY A 88 0.06 -9.53 -3.91
C GLY A 88 0.35 -8.59 -2.75
N VAL A 89 -0.66 -8.36 -1.93
CA VAL A 89 -0.54 -7.50 -0.75
C VAL A 89 0.42 -8.11 0.26
N ARG A 90 0.31 -9.41 0.50
CA ARG A 90 1.22 -10.13 1.39
C ARG A 90 2.66 -10.02 0.93
N ASN A 91 2.89 -10.21 -0.38
CA ASN A 91 4.23 -10.17 -0.94
C ASN A 91 4.87 -8.80 -0.76
N VAL A 92 4.12 -7.72 -0.96
CA VAL A 92 4.63 -6.37 -0.74
C VAL A 92 4.96 -6.17 0.74
N SER A 93 4.07 -6.56 1.64
CA SER A 93 4.28 -6.40 3.07
C SER A 93 5.53 -7.15 3.55
N GLN A 94 5.70 -8.38 3.11
CA GLN A 94 6.86 -9.19 3.47
C GLN A 94 8.15 -8.59 2.90
N ARG A 95 8.12 -8.17 1.64
CA ARG A 95 9.31 -7.61 1.00
C ARG A 95 9.79 -6.36 1.72
N ILE A 96 8.87 -5.50 2.13
CA ILE A 96 9.23 -4.29 2.86
C ILE A 96 9.91 -4.65 4.17
N ARG A 97 9.36 -5.60 4.92
CA ARG A 97 9.96 -6.00 6.19
C ARG A 97 11.33 -6.65 6.01
N ILE A 98 11.49 -7.45 4.97
CA ILE A 98 12.76 -8.12 4.69
C ILE A 98 13.84 -7.10 4.31
N LEU A 99 13.50 -6.14 3.46
CA LEU A 99 14.47 -5.18 2.96
C LEU A 99 14.78 -4.07 3.94
N TYR A 100 13.80 -3.62 4.71
CA TYR A 100 13.95 -2.41 5.53
C TYR A 100 13.82 -2.65 7.02
N GLY A 101 13.37 -3.82 7.44
CA GLY A 101 13.21 -4.15 8.85
C GLY A 101 11.77 -4.03 9.33
N SER A 102 11.54 -4.47 10.57
CA SER A 102 10.20 -4.55 11.14
C SER A 102 9.58 -3.20 11.48
N GLU A 103 10.37 -2.14 11.46
CA GLU A 103 9.86 -0.78 11.69
C GLU A 103 9.07 -0.24 10.50
N TYR A 104 9.25 -0.85 9.35
CA TYR A 104 8.60 -0.47 8.10
C TYR A 104 7.56 -1.50 7.71
N GLY A 105 6.62 -1.13 6.90
CA GLY A 105 5.60 -2.07 6.49
C GLY A 105 4.35 -1.42 5.96
N VAL A 106 3.25 -2.14 6.09
CA VAL A 106 1.96 -1.75 5.54
C VAL A 106 0.91 -1.85 6.65
N GLU A 107 0.11 -0.81 6.77
CA GLU A 107 -1.06 -0.79 7.66
C GLU A 107 -2.31 -0.60 6.82
N VAL A 108 -3.38 -1.28 7.19
CA VAL A 108 -4.67 -1.17 6.50
C VAL A 108 -5.74 -0.86 7.52
N ASP A 109 -6.58 0.09 7.17
CA ASP A 109 -7.77 0.40 7.93
C ASP A 109 -8.96 0.49 6.97
N SER A 110 -10.12 0.07 7.42
CA SER A 110 -11.30 0.01 6.56
C SER A 110 -12.56 0.01 7.40
N THR A 111 -13.60 0.62 6.83
CA THR A 111 -14.94 0.62 7.42
C THR A 111 -15.95 0.30 6.33
N ARG A 112 -16.84 -0.64 6.62
CA ARG A 112 -17.89 -1.03 5.67
C ARG A 112 -18.66 0.22 5.22
N ASP A 113 -18.88 0.33 3.92
CA ASP A 113 -19.59 1.41 3.25
C ASP A 113 -18.90 2.76 3.24
N LEU A 114 -17.72 2.88 3.85
CA LEU A 114 -16.94 4.12 3.84
C LEU A 114 -15.67 4.04 3.00
N GLY A 115 -15.07 2.88 2.92
CA GLY A 115 -13.87 2.69 2.10
C GLY A 115 -12.69 2.11 2.86
N THR A 116 -11.55 2.11 2.20
CA THR A 116 -10.31 1.52 2.72
C THR A 116 -9.17 2.50 2.58
N LYS A 117 -8.29 2.49 3.58
CA LYS A 117 -7.07 3.28 3.58
C LYS A 117 -5.90 2.36 3.86
N VAL A 118 -4.92 2.41 2.96
CA VAL A 118 -3.66 1.68 3.10
C VAL A 118 -2.55 2.68 3.33
N LEU A 119 -1.71 2.44 4.31
CA LEU A 119 -0.54 3.27 4.57
C LEU A 119 0.71 2.41 4.45
N ILE A 120 1.57 2.77 3.50
CA ILE A 120 2.86 2.11 3.28
C ILE A 120 3.94 3.03 3.85
N HIS A 121 4.78 2.47 4.72
CA HIS A 121 5.87 3.19 5.36
C HIS A 121 7.20 2.55 4.94
N ILE A 122 8.04 3.32 4.26
CA ILE A 122 9.35 2.88 3.80
C ILE A 122 10.37 3.99 4.08
N PRO A 123 11.67 3.66 4.14
CA PRO A 123 12.68 4.71 4.30
C PRO A 123 12.88 5.47 3.01
N TYR A 124 13.30 6.73 3.13
CA TYR A 124 13.71 7.51 1.98
C TYR A 124 15.04 7.00 1.46
N GLN A 125 15.06 6.61 0.21
CA GLN A 125 16.26 6.13 -0.47
C GLN A 125 16.26 6.62 -1.91
N THR A 126 17.45 6.83 -2.45
CA THR A 126 17.63 7.28 -3.83
C THR A 126 18.15 6.17 -4.74
N GLU A 127 18.43 5.01 -4.19
CA GLU A 127 18.92 3.87 -4.93
C GLU A 127 18.05 2.64 -4.68
N ASN A 128 18.01 1.74 -5.65
CA ASN A 128 17.32 0.48 -5.51
C ASN A 128 18.07 -0.38 -4.49
N PRO A 129 17.49 -0.69 -3.33
CA PRO A 129 18.17 -1.47 -2.31
C PRO A 129 18.52 -2.89 -2.78
N GLN A 130 17.81 -3.43 -3.77
CA GLN A 130 18.12 -4.74 -4.32
C GLN A 130 19.40 -4.74 -5.15
N ASN A 131 19.72 -3.61 -5.80
CA ASN A 131 20.96 -3.51 -6.60
C ASN A 131 22.20 -3.46 -5.71
N VAL A 132 22.09 -2.95 -4.51
CA VAL A 132 23.21 -2.85 -3.59
C VAL A 132 23.69 -4.23 -3.17
N GLU A 133 22.81 -5.20 -3.09
CA GLU A 133 23.16 -6.56 -2.69
C GLU A 133 24.01 -7.29 -3.72
N PHE A 134 23.84 -6.98 -4.99
CA PHE A 134 24.56 -7.68 -6.06
C PHE A 134 26.00 -7.21 -6.24
N ILE A 135 26.36 -6.11 -5.63
CA ILE A 135 27.70 -5.56 -5.74
C ILE A 135 28.64 -6.26 -4.76
N ARG A 136 28.10 -6.96 -3.83
CA ARG A 136 28.83 -7.67 -2.80
C ARG A 136 29.08 -9.11 -3.20
#